data_0efecce320809701beaed0b47e3f667f
#
_entry.id   0efecce320809701beaed0b47e3f667f
#
_cell.length_a   1.000
_cell.length_b   1.000
_cell.length_c   1.000
_cell.angle_alpha   90.00
_cell.angle_beta   90.00
_cell.angle_gamma   90.00
#
_symmetry.space_group_name_H-M   'P 1'
#
loop_
_entity.id
_entity.type
_entity.pdbx_description
1 polymer ?
#
loop_
_entity_poly.entity_id
_entity_poly.type
_entity_poly.pdbx_seq_one_letter_code
_entity_poly.pdbx_strand_id
1 'polypeptide(L)'
;MVWYVPPGKFSFSIIRKMSEEADTVFISGCFSDYAIKTLILNRIGQIKKPVIIAPMGLFMPNAMKRKPIKYNSFIMLFKLLGMFHNVKWSVSSEIEEKCVKKEISPEAVCYIAKDLPRMVEEKTIHKRKKTGELRAFFISRISPEKNIIQSIDILKECHSSIWFTIYGPILNQQYWEKVEEKLLELPSNIHAAYKGNINSEQVVETLEQEHVFLFTTIGENYSHVVHEALSAGCPCVISDQTPWQDLDKNCAGHVLPLNDNSRFVKAIESYAEMAETDFQKISDAAHDYARRVSRESAETTGYRVLFNSVKKVKQ
;
A
#
# COMPACT_ATOMS: atom_id res chain seq x y z
N MET A 1 2.65 -20.12 -14.93
CA MET A 1 3.98 -19.78 -15.52
C MET A 1 4.12 -18.27 -15.48
N VAL A 2 5.24 -17.73 -14.96
CA VAL A 2 5.52 -16.28 -14.91
C VAL A 2 6.58 -15.95 -15.97
N TRP A 3 6.33 -14.94 -16.78
CA TRP A 3 7.24 -14.48 -17.82
C TRP A 3 7.84 -13.14 -17.42
N TYR A 4 9.14 -13.08 -17.25
CA TYR A 4 9.86 -11.83 -17.02
C TYR A 4 10.37 -11.26 -18.34
N VAL A 5 9.90 -10.07 -18.70
CA VAL A 5 10.33 -9.38 -19.91
C VAL A 5 11.20 -8.19 -19.49
N PRO A 6 12.44 -8.09 -19.95
CA PRO A 6 13.31 -6.97 -19.62
C PRO A 6 12.71 -5.62 -20.03
N PRO A 7 13.00 -4.52 -19.29
CA PRO A 7 12.56 -3.18 -19.67
C PRO A 7 12.87 -2.85 -21.13
N GLY A 8 11.91 -2.26 -21.84
CA GLY A 8 12.05 -1.90 -23.26
C GLY A 8 11.88 -3.04 -24.27
N LYS A 9 11.82 -4.30 -23.85
CA LYS A 9 11.60 -5.46 -24.74
C LYS A 9 10.15 -5.94 -24.80
N PHE A 10 9.22 -5.26 -24.14
CA PHE A 10 7.80 -5.60 -24.18
C PHE A 10 7.19 -5.18 -25.52
N SER A 11 7.13 -6.10 -26.48
CA SER A 11 6.69 -5.85 -27.86
C SER A 11 5.21 -6.19 -28.06
N PHE A 12 4.58 -5.63 -29.10
CA PHE A 12 3.23 -5.97 -29.51
C PHE A 12 3.04 -7.47 -29.79
N SER A 13 4.06 -8.12 -30.38
CA SER A 13 4.03 -9.56 -30.69
C SER A 13 4.00 -10.41 -29.42
N ILE A 14 4.77 -10.06 -28.39
CA ILE A 14 4.77 -10.75 -27.11
C ILE A 14 3.40 -10.62 -26.44
N ILE A 15 2.84 -9.40 -26.37
CA ILE A 15 1.53 -9.17 -25.76
C ILE A 15 0.45 -9.97 -26.48
N ARG A 16 0.45 -9.97 -27.83
CA ARG A 16 -0.49 -10.73 -28.62
C ARG A 16 -0.40 -12.23 -28.33
N LYS A 17 0.81 -12.79 -28.39
CA LYS A 17 1.05 -14.21 -28.10
C LYS A 17 0.56 -14.59 -26.71
N MET A 18 0.92 -13.83 -25.66
CA MET A 18 0.49 -14.07 -24.29
C MET A 18 -1.05 -13.98 -24.15
N SER A 19 -1.70 -13.03 -24.86
CA SER A 19 -3.14 -12.89 -24.82
C SER A 19 -3.90 -14.04 -25.49
N GLU A 20 -3.31 -14.73 -26.47
CA GLU A 20 -3.89 -15.91 -27.13
C GLU A 20 -3.96 -17.10 -26.16
N GLU A 21 -2.95 -17.26 -25.31
CA GLU A 21 -2.85 -18.35 -24.32
C GLU A 21 -3.67 -18.07 -23.05
N ALA A 22 -4.18 -16.85 -22.84
CA ALA A 22 -4.89 -16.43 -21.64
C ALA A 22 -6.43 -16.46 -21.83
N ASP A 23 -7.17 -16.59 -20.73
CA ASP A 23 -8.64 -16.42 -20.74
C ASP A 23 -9.03 -14.94 -20.62
N THR A 24 -8.18 -14.14 -20.00
CA THR A 24 -8.41 -12.71 -19.72
C THR A 24 -7.06 -11.98 -19.64
N VAL A 25 -7.03 -10.72 -20.03
CA VAL A 25 -5.87 -9.83 -19.89
C VAL A 25 -6.14 -8.85 -18.75
N PHE A 26 -5.35 -8.95 -17.69
CA PHE A 26 -5.43 -8.04 -16.55
C PHE A 26 -4.23 -7.09 -16.54
N ILE A 27 -4.48 -5.78 -16.48
CA ILE A 27 -3.47 -4.72 -16.57
C ILE A 27 -3.44 -3.92 -15.27
N SER A 28 -2.29 -3.85 -14.61
CA SER A 28 -2.08 -2.97 -13.45
C SER A 28 -1.56 -1.62 -13.91
N GLY A 29 -2.35 -0.56 -13.67
CA GLY A 29 -2.10 0.79 -14.17
C GLY A 29 -2.44 0.93 -15.67
N CYS A 30 -2.66 2.17 -16.14
CA CYS A 30 -3.06 2.42 -17.53
C CYS A 30 -2.07 3.30 -18.32
N PHE A 31 -1.01 3.81 -17.67
CA PHE A 31 -0.04 4.73 -18.32
C PHE A 31 1.34 4.11 -18.58
N SER A 32 1.50 2.82 -18.32
CA SER A 32 2.73 2.10 -18.62
C SER A 32 2.82 1.70 -20.09
N ASP A 33 4.03 1.49 -20.60
CA ASP A 33 4.27 1.09 -22.00
C ASP A 33 3.49 -0.18 -22.38
N TYR A 34 3.51 -1.19 -21.52
CA TYR A 34 2.75 -2.42 -21.77
C TYR A 34 1.23 -2.20 -21.74
N ALA A 35 0.73 -1.33 -20.87
CA ALA A 35 -0.70 -1.01 -20.83
C ALA A 35 -1.16 -0.31 -22.09
N ILE A 36 -0.40 0.69 -22.56
CA ILE A 36 -0.66 1.42 -23.81
C ILE A 36 -0.68 0.46 -24.99
N LYS A 37 0.34 -0.39 -25.14
CA LYS A 37 0.42 -1.38 -26.23
C LYS A 37 -0.73 -2.38 -26.19
N THR A 38 -1.11 -2.83 -25.00
CA THR A 38 -2.25 -3.73 -24.82
C THR A 38 -3.56 -3.07 -25.25
N LEU A 39 -3.78 -1.82 -24.85
CA LEU A 39 -4.97 -1.05 -25.24
C LEU A 39 -5.02 -0.81 -26.76
N ILE A 40 -3.89 -0.52 -27.41
CA ILE A 40 -3.81 -0.42 -28.87
C ILE A 40 -4.23 -1.73 -29.52
N LEU A 41 -3.66 -2.86 -29.10
CA LEU A 41 -3.99 -4.18 -29.65
C LEU A 41 -5.47 -4.54 -29.42
N ASN A 42 -6.02 -4.21 -28.25
CA ASN A 42 -7.44 -4.39 -27.95
C ASN A 42 -8.31 -3.55 -28.89
N ARG A 43 -7.96 -2.28 -29.08
CA ARG A 43 -8.73 -1.34 -29.94
C ARG A 43 -8.78 -1.75 -31.41
N ILE A 44 -7.68 -2.28 -31.92
CA ILE A 44 -7.60 -2.77 -33.33
C ILE A 44 -8.03 -4.23 -33.49
N GLY A 45 -8.61 -4.85 -32.43
CA GLY A 45 -9.18 -6.20 -32.45
C GLY A 45 -8.17 -7.35 -32.50
N GLN A 46 -6.90 -7.08 -32.22
CA GLN A 46 -5.87 -8.13 -32.14
C GLN A 46 -5.86 -8.89 -30.81
N ILE A 47 -6.44 -8.31 -29.76
CA ILE A 47 -6.76 -9.02 -28.52
C ILE A 47 -8.26 -9.31 -28.54
N LYS A 48 -8.61 -10.61 -28.57
CA LYS A 48 -10.00 -11.10 -28.57
C LYS A 48 -10.50 -11.50 -27.19
N LYS A 49 -9.63 -11.39 -26.18
CA LYS A 49 -9.93 -11.75 -24.80
C LYS A 49 -10.43 -10.53 -24.03
N PRO A 50 -11.25 -10.71 -23.01
CA PRO A 50 -11.64 -9.60 -22.14
C PRO A 50 -10.43 -8.90 -21.55
N VAL A 51 -10.45 -7.56 -21.56
CA VAL A 51 -9.39 -6.72 -20.97
C VAL A 51 -9.93 -6.05 -19.71
N ILE A 52 -9.23 -6.23 -18.63
CA ILE A 52 -9.49 -5.61 -17.32
C ILE A 52 -8.35 -4.67 -16.99
N ILE A 53 -8.65 -3.47 -16.54
CA ILE A 53 -7.65 -2.51 -16.02
C ILE A 53 -7.90 -2.25 -14.54
N ALA A 54 -6.86 -2.40 -13.74
CA ALA A 54 -6.81 -1.90 -12.37
C ALA A 54 -6.08 -0.55 -12.37
N PRO A 55 -6.74 0.58 -12.14
CA PRO A 55 -6.12 1.91 -12.22
C PRO A 55 -5.14 2.17 -11.09
N MET A 56 -5.21 1.43 -9.98
CA MET A 56 -4.26 1.51 -8.85
C MET A 56 -4.14 2.93 -8.28
N GLY A 57 -5.27 3.62 -8.08
CA GLY A 57 -5.33 4.98 -7.56
C GLY A 57 -4.96 6.08 -8.57
N LEU A 58 -4.65 5.77 -9.83
CA LEU A 58 -4.19 6.76 -10.82
C LEU A 58 -5.17 7.91 -11.09
N PHE A 59 -6.46 7.66 -10.97
CA PHE A 59 -7.50 8.67 -11.17
C PHE A 59 -7.90 9.41 -9.90
N MET A 60 -7.31 9.06 -8.75
CA MET A 60 -7.55 9.78 -7.50
C MET A 60 -7.05 11.23 -7.61
N PRO A 61 -7.74 12.20 -6.98
CA PRO A 61 -7.42 13.63 -7.11
C PRO A 61 -5.94 13.95 -6.81
N ASN A 62 -5.36 13.34 -5.78
CA ASN A 62 -3.97 13.56 -5.41
C ASN A 62 -2.98 13.00 -6.46
N ALA A 63 -3.29 11.88 -7.10
CA ALA A 63 -2.47 11.33 -8.17
C ALA A 63 -2.54 12.19 -9.43
N MET A 64 -3.74 12.63 -9.82
CA MET A 64 -3.97 13.48 -10.99
C MET A 64 -3.26 14.85 -10.87
N LYS A 65 -3.21 15.43 -9.66
CA LYS A 65 -2.53 16.72 -9.40
C LYS A 65 -1.01 16.66 -9.58
N ARG A 66 -0.38 15.49 -9.54
CA ARG A 66 1.09 15.38 -9.68
C ARG A 66 1.61 15.77 -11.07
N LYS A 67 0.88 15.42 -12.14
CA LYS A 67 1.24 15.72 -13.53
C LYS A 67 -0.03 16.01 -14.34
N PRO A 68 -0.77 17.10 -14.02
CA PRO A 68 -2.12 17.32 -14.52
C PRO A 68 -2.18 17.41 -16.04
N ILE A 69 -1.28 18.18 -16.66
CA ILE A 69 -1.24 18.34 -18.12
C ILE A 69 -1.02 17.00 -18.79
N LYS A 70 -0.01 16.22 -18.33
CA LYS A 70 0.31 14.93 -18.92
C LYS A 70 -0.84 13.93 -18.82
N TYR A 71 -1.44 13.81 -17.65
CA TYR A 71 -2.52 12.83 -17.43
C TYR A 71 -3.79 13.22 -18.16
N ASN A 72 -4.21 14.48 -18.10
CA ASN A 72 -5.41 14.96 -18.79
C ASN A 72 -5.28 14.85 -20.32
N SER A 73 -4.13 15.23 -20.89
CA SER A 73 -3.90 15.11 -22.33
C SER A 73 -3.91 13.65 -22.79
N PHE A 74 -3.31 12.73 -22.00
CA PHE A 74 -3.31 11.32 -22.27
C PHE A 74 -4.73 10.73 -22.22
N ILE A 75 -5.48 11.02 -21.18
CA ILE A 75 -6.86 10.54 -21.02
C ILE A 75 -7.73 11.05 -22.15
N MET A 76 -7.63 12.35 -22.51
CA MET A 76 -8.37 12.95 -23.59
C MET A 76 -8.08 12.27 -24.94
N LEU A 77 -6.79 12.08 -25.26
CA LEU A 77 -6.38 11.39 -26.49
C LEU A 77 -6.90 9.97 -26.54
N PHE A 78 -6.78 9.21 -25.44
CA PHE A 78 -7.23 7.83 -25.37
C PHE A 78 -8.75 7.67 -25.45
N LYS A 79 -9.50 8.63 -24.89
CA LYS A 79 -10.96 8.70 -25.07
C LYS A 79 -11.33 8.97 -26.51
N LEU A 80 -10.68 9.95 -27.15
CA LEU A 80 -10.93 10.31 -28.56
C LEU A 80 -10.66 9.11 -29.51
N LEU A 81 -9.59 8.36 -29.24
CA LEU A 81 -9.24 7.17 -30.02
C LEU A 81 -10.08 5.91 -29.66
N GLY A 82 -10.98 6.03 -28.66
CA GLY A 82 -11.79 4.90 -28.20
C GLY A 82 -11.00 3.76 -27.57
N MET A 83 -9.82 4.07 -26.99
CA MET A 83 -8.90 3.07 -26.44
C MET A 83 -9.44 2.33 -25.22
N PHE A 84 -10.42 2.91 -24.52
CA PHE A 84 -11.09 2.30 -23.37
C PHE A 84 -12.38 1.57 -23.74
N HIS A 85 -12.65 1.38 -25.05
CA HIS A 85 -13.80 0.62 -25.50
C HIS A 85 -13.67 -0.86 -25.12
N ASN A 86 -14.74 -1.47 -24.63
CA ASN A 86 -14.79 -2.87 -24.18
C ASN A 86 -13.79 -3.23 -23.06
N VAL A 87 -13.38 -2.26 -22.24
CA VAL A 87 -12.55 -2.47 -21.07
C VAL A 87 -13.43 -2.54 -19.82
N LYS A 88 -13.13 -3.49 -18.94
CA LYS A 88 -13.66 -3.54 -17.57
C LYS A 88 -12.66 -2.96 -16.59
N TRP A 89 -13.16 -2.38 -15.51
CA TRP A 89 -12.31 -1.73 -14.51
C TRP A 89 -12.36 -2.48 -13.19
N SER A 90 -11.20 -2.83 -12.66
CA SER A 90 -11.02 -3.36 -11.32
C SER A 90 -10.64 -2.20 -10.40
N VAL A 91 -11.55 -1.75 -9.57
CA VAL A 91 -11.33 -0.60 -8.67
C VAL A 91 -11.26 -1.08 -7.21
N SER A 92 -10.44 -0.44 -6.40
CA SER A 92 -10.21 -0.83 -5.01
C SER A 92 -11.28 -0.31 -4.04
N SER A 93 -12.06 0.70 -4.45
CA SER A 93 -13.06 1.35 -3.60
C SER A 93 -14.14 2.06 -4.43
N GLU A 94 -15.26 2.39 -3.78
CA GLU A 94 -16.31 3.22 -4.37
C GLU A 94 -15.81 4.61 -4.79
N ILE A 95 -14.82 5.15 -4.06
CA ILE A 95 -14.21 6.45 -4.39
C ILE A 95 -13.45 6.33 -5.70
N GLU A 96 -12.66 5.27 -5.87
CA GLU A 96 -11.93 5.03 -7.12
C GLU A 96 -12.90 4.77 -8.29
N GLU A 97 -14.01 4.05 -8.05
CA GLU A 97 -15.07 3.88 -9.06
C GLU A 97 -15.63 5.21 -9.54
N LYS A 98 -15.99 6.11 -8.60
CA LYS A 98 -16.47 7.45 -8.94
C LYS A 98 -15.43 8.24 -9.75
N CYS A 99 -14.15 8.12 -9.40
CA CYS A 99 -13.06 8.75 -10.15
C CYS A 99 -12.93 8.18 -11.57
N VAL A 100 -12.99 6.85 -11.75
CA VAL A 100 -12.96 6.23 -13.08
C VAL A 100 -14.15 6.67 -13.92
N LYS A 101 -15.37 6.65 -13.36
CA LYS A 101 -16.58 7.10 -14.06
C LYS A 101 -16.51 8.57 -14.46
N LYS A 102 -15.94 9.43 -13.61
CA LYS A 102 -15.75 10.87 -13.92
C LYS A 102 -14.72 11.08 -15.02
N GLU A 103 -13.56 10.45 -14.91
CA GLU A 103 -12.42 10.72 -15.79
C GLU A 103 -12.54 10.00 -17.15
N ILE A 104 -13.09 8.78 -17.17
CA ILE A 104 -13.17 7.95 -18.38
C ILE A 104 -14.55 8.05 -19.04
N SER A 105 -15.59 7.52 -18.41
CA SER A 105 -16.98 7.56 -18.89
C SER A 105 -17.93 7.20 -17.75
N PRO A 106 -19.11 7.85 -17.65
CA PRO A 106 -20.17 7.45 -16.73
C PRO A 106 -20.61 5.98 -16.91
N GLU A 107 -20.49 5.46 -18.15
CA GLU A 107 -20.85 4.09 -18.53
C GLU A 107 -19.70 3.08 -18.29
N ALA A 108 -18.58 3.49 -17.66
CA ALA A 108 -17.48 2.59 -17.38
C ALA A 108 -17.94 1.44 -16.47
N VAL A 109 -17.73 0.20 -16.92
CA VAL A 109 -18.10 -1.02 -16.17
C VAL A 109 -17.03 -1.28 -15.11
N CYS A 110 -17.35 -0.95 -13.87
CA CYS A 110 -16.44 -1.09 -12.74
C CYS A 110 -16.86 -2.27 -11.84
N TYR A 111 -15.87 -2.95 -11.29
CA TYR A 111 -16.01 -3.99 -10.27
C TYR A 111 -15.13 -3.61 -9.08
N ILE A 112 -15.72 -3.51 -7.90
CA ILE A 112 -14.96 -3.24 -6.68
C ILE A 112 -14.26 -4.53 -6.26
N ALA A 113 -12.93 -4.53 -6.40
CA ALA A 113 -12.04 -5.60 -5.98
C ALA A 113 -10.91 -5.00 -5.16
N LYS A 114 -11.07 -5.05 -3.84
CA LYS A 114 -10.07 -4.53 -2.89
C LYS A 114 -8.76 -5.30 -3.02
N ASP A 115 -7.65 -4.62 -2.80
CA ASP A 115 -6.34 -5.27 -2.74
C ASP A 115 -6.36 -6.39 -1.69
N LEU A 116 -5.80 -7.54 -2.07
CA LEU A 116 -5.76 -8.70 -1.19
C LEU A 116 -4.45 -8.70 -0.40
N PRO A 117 -4.51 -8.68 0.92
CA PRO A 117 -3.34 -8.90 1.75
C PRO A 117 -2.86 -10.35 1.63
N ARG A 118 -1.61 -10.59 2.01
CA ARG A 118 -1.11 -11.96 2.16
C ARG A 118 -1.87 -12.67 3.25
N MET A 119 -2.07 -13.98 3.09
CA MET A 119 -2.61 -14.82 4.16
C MET A 119 -1.62 -14.84 5.32
N VAL A 120 -2.15 -14.66 6.53
CA VAL A 120 -1.36 -14.69 7.77
C VAL A 120 -1.48 -16.08 8.39
N GLU A 121 -0.34 -16.72 8.59
CA GLU A 121 -0.27 -18.01 9.26
C GLU A 121 -0.52 -17.86 10.76
N GLU A 122 -1.09 -18.90 11.36
CA GLU A 122 -1.28 -18.96 12.80
C GLU A 122 0.05 -19.33 13.47
N LYS A 123 0.65 -18.35 14.15
CA LYS A 123 1.87 -18.56 14.93
C LYS A 123 1.88 -17.65 16.15
N THR A 124 2.62 -18.07 17.17
CA THR A 124 2.88 -17.23 18.35
C THR A 124 4.10 -16.36 18.07
N ILE A 125 3.95 -15.05 18.20
CA ILE A 125 5.03 -14.07 18.06
C ILE A 125 5.41 -13.57 19.45
N HIS A 126 6.61 -13.85 19.89
CA HIS A 126 7.09 -13.40 21.20
C HIS A 126 7.82 -12.07 21.10
N LYS A 127 7.32 -11.05 21.75
CA LYS A 127 7.93 -9.71 21.82
C LYS A 127 8.72 -9.55 23.11
N ARG A 128 10.04 -9.53 23.03
CA ARG A 128 10.89 -9.19 24.17
C ARG A 128 10.96 -7.68 24.34
N LYS A 129 10.48 -7.20 25.48
CA LYS A 129 10.38 -5.76 25.76
C LYS A 129 10.78 -5.44 27.19
N LYS A 130 11.50 -4.33 27.36
CA LYS A 130 11.72 -3.72 28.67
C LYS A 130 10.87 -2.45 28.82
N THR A 131 10.36 -2.21 30.00
CA THR A 131 9.69 -0.95 30.37
C THR A 131 10.66 0.23 30.19
N GLY A 132 10.18 1.31 29.59
CA GLY A 132 10.99 2.49 29.26
C GLY A 132 11.80 2.38 27.96
N GLU A 133 11.76 1.21 27.30
CA GLU A 133 12.44 0.99 26.02
C GLU A 133 11.44 0.64 24.92
N LEU A 134 11.63 1.15 23.70
CA LEU A 134 10.77 0.82 22.55
C LEU A 134 11.60 0.67 21.28
N ARG A 135 11.27 -0.36 20.47
CA ARG A 135 11.74 -0.47 19.08
C ARG A 135 10.61 -0.04 18.14
N ALA A 136 10.68 1.21 17.69
CA ALA A 136 9.76 1.74 16.71
C ALA A 136 10.37 1.62 15.31
N PHE A 137 9.55 1.47 14.28
CA PHE A 137 10.04 1.42 12.92
C PHE A 137 9.13 2.17 11.95
N PHE A 138 9.72 2.52 10.82
CA PHE A 138 9.06 3.02 9.63
C PHE A 138 9.42 2.12 8.45
N ILE A 139 8.44 1.67 7.69
CA ILE A 139 8.67 0.91 6.46
C ILE A 139 7.80 1.46 5.35
N SER A 140 8.43 2.07 4.35
CA SER A 140 7.79 2.51 3.10
C SER A 140 8.85 3.03 2.13
N ARG A 141 8.44 3.37 0.90
CA ARG A 141 9.25 4.20 0.01
C ARG A 141 9.53 5.56 0.68
N ILE A 142 10.77 5.99 0.69
CA ILE A 142 11.15 7.29 1.26
C ILE A 142 10.78 8.39 0.25
N SER A 143 9.70 9.09 0.53
CA SER A 143 9.13 10.13 -0.33
C SER A 143 8.21 11.06 0.47
N PRO A 144 7.99 12.31 0.00
CA PRO A 144 7.23 13.32 0.74
C PRO A 144 5.83 12.86 1.17
N GLU A 145 5.15 12.07 0.35
CA GLU A 145 3.80 11.56 0.66
C GLU A 145 3.76 10.55 1.80
N LYS A 146 4.91 9.92 2.12
CA LYS A 146 5.00 8.99 3.26
C LYS A 146 5.38 9.68 4.56
N ASN A 147 5.81 10.95 4.47
CA ASN A 147 5.90 11.91 5.55
C ASN A 147 6.72 11.45 6.79
N ILE A 148 7.83 10.75 6.55
CA ILE A 148 8.70 10.26 7.63
C ILE A 148 9.25 11.40 8.51
N ILE A 149 9.39 12.61 7.98
CA ILE A 149 9.86 13.78 8.74
C ILE A 149 8.95 14.02 9.95
N GLN A 150 7.63 13.92 9.79
CA GLN A 150 6.72 14.07 10.93
C GLN A 150 6.88 12.94 11.95
N SER A 151 7.17 11.70 11.51
CA SER A 151 7.51 10.62 12.45
C SER A 151 8.73 10.96 13.28
N ILE A 152 9.76 11.57 12.67
CA ILE A 152 10.99 12.00 13.36
C ILE A 152 10.68 13.17 14.33
N ASP A 153 9.89 14.16 13.89
CA ASP A 153 9.49 15.29 14.75
C ASP A 153 8.68 14.80 15.97
N ILE A 154 7.82 13.77 15.83
CA ILE A 154 7.11 13.14 16.95
C ILE A 154 8.10 12.46 17.90
N LEU A 155 9.04 11.67 17.38
CA LEU A 155 10.02 10.97 18.20
C LEU A 155 10.95 11.94 18.95
N LYS A 156 11.23 13.09 18.39
CA LYS A 156 12.01 14.15 19.03
C LYS A 156 11.38 14.66 20.34
N GLU A 157 10.06 14.59 20.46
CA GLU A 157 9.31 14.99 21.65
C GLU A 157 9.17 13.86 22.69
N CYS A 158 9.63 12.64 22.38
CA CYS A 158 9.56 11.51 23.30
C CYS A 158 10.71 11.54 24.34
N HIS A 159 10.41 11.00 25.54
CA HIS A 159 11.35 10.94 26.66
C HIS A 159 11.93 9.54 26.91
N SER A 160 11.17 8.49 26.50
CA SER A 160 11.59 7.09 26.60
C SER A 160 12.78 6.77 25.69
N SER A 161 13.48 5.68 25.98
CA SER A 161 14.57 5.18 25.12
C SER A 161 14.00 4.49 23.90
N ILE A 162 14.19 5.06 22.69
CA ILE A 162 13.59 4.56 21.47
C ILE A 162 14.65 4.24 20.42
N TRP A 163 14.62 3.01 19.89
CA TRP A 163 15.34 2.60 18.68
C TRP A 163 14.40 2.73 17.51
N PHE A 164 14.72 3.65 16.57
CA PHE A 164 13.89 3.92 15.39
C PHE A 164 14.55 3.37 14.14
N THR A 165 14.00 2.29 13.60
CA THR A 165 14.54 1.66 12.39
C THR A 165 13.75 2.10 11.16
N ILE A 166 14.47 2.56 10.13
CA ILE A 166 13.89 3.04 8.88
C ILE A 166 14.20 2.03 7.77
N TYR A 167 13.15 1.52 7.12
CA TYR A 167 13.24 0.60 6.00
C TYR A 167 12.60 1.18 4.74
N GLY A 168 13.15 0.83 3.57
CA GLY A 168 12.56 1.07 2.26
C GLY A 168 13.47 1.83 1.30
N PRO A 169 13.14 1.83 0.00
CA PRO A 169 13.95 2.47 -1.03
C PRO A 169 13.79 3.99 -1.00
N ILE A 170 14.90 4.71 -1.18
CA ILE A 170 14.92 6.16 -1.35
C ILE A 170 14.50 6.47 -2.77
N LEU A 171 13.28 7.03 -2.96
CA LEU A 171 12.79 7.43 -4.28
C LEU A 171 12.99 8.92 -4.58
N ASN A 172 13.25 9.71 -3.55
CA ASN A 172 13.48 11.15 -3.68
C ASN A 172 14.72 11.53 -2.84
N GLN A 173 15.84 11.74 -3.53
CA GLN A 173 17.11 12.04 -2.88
C GLN A 173 17.07 13.37 -2.11
N GLN A 174 16.46 14.41 -2.67
CA GLN A 174 16.34 15.73 -2.00
C GLN A 174 15.47 15.65 -0.74
N TYR A 175 14.48 14.75 -0.72
CA TYR A 175 13.68 14.52 0.48
C TYR A 175 14.47 13.72 1.51
N TRP A 176 15.30 12.76 1.06
CA TRP A 176 16.16 11.99 1.95
C TRP A 176 17.20 12.87 2.66
N GLU A 177 17.82 13.82 1.97
CA GLU A 177 18.74 14.80 2.56
C GLU A 177 18.08 15.56 3.72
N LYS A 178 16.83 15.99 3.56
CA LYS A 178 16.06 16.61 4.65
C LYS A 178 15.75 15.64 5.80
N VAL A 179 15.55 14.37 5.50
CA VAL A 179 15.35 13.33 6.52
C VAL A 179 16.65 13.15 7.32
N GLU A 180 17.81 13.09 6.66
CA GLU A 180 19.12 12.99 7.32
C GLU A 180 19.40 14.19 8.23
N GLU A 181 19.10 15.40 7.78
CA GLU A 181 19.20 16.62 8.60
C GLU A 181 18.35 16.49 9.88
N LYS A 182 17.11 16.03 9.75
CA LYS A 182 16.21 15.82 10.89
C LYS A 182 16.67 14.72 11.85
N LEU A 183 17.28 13.66 11.33
CA LEU A 183 17.82 12.59 12.15
C LEU A 183 18.99 13.06 13.03
N LEU A 184 19.78 14.05 12.57
CA LEU A 184 20.86 14.65 13.36
C LEU A 184 20.35 15.53 14.53
N GLU A 185 19.09 15.97 14.48
CA GLU A 185 18.46 16.77 15.54
C GLU A 185 17.86 15.93 16.67
N LEU A 186 17.89 14.60 16.57
CA LEU A 186 17.29 13.71 17.56
C LEU A 186 18.03 13.77 18.90
N PRO A 187 17.32 13.76 20.04
CA PRO A 187 17.94 13.72 21.35
C PRO A 187 18.60 12.35 21.64
N SER A 188 19.48 12.31 22.62
CA SER A 188 20.33 11.15 22.91
C SER A 188 19.58 9.87 23.30
N ASN A 189 18.31 9.97 23.70
CA ASN A 189 17.45 8.83 24.01
C ASN A 189 16.82 8.20 22.77
N ILE A 190 16.94 8.82 21.59
CA ILE A 190 16.39 8.31 20.33
C ILE A 190 17.55 7.86 19.42
N HIS A 191 17.59 6.55 19.13
CA HIS A 191 18.63 5.93 18.30
C HIS A 191 18.04 5.55 16.94
N ALA A 192 18.27 6.37 15.91
CA ALA A 192 17.73 6.12 14.58
C ALA A 192 18.76 5.42 13.67
N ALA A 193 18.27 4.48 12.83
CA ALA A 193 19.09 3.79 11.84
C ALA A 193 18.32 3.51 10.54
N TYR A 194 18.93 3.86 9.40
CA TYR A 194 18.42 3.45 8.08
C TYR A 194 19.02 2.09 7.70
N LYS A 195 18.15 1.13 7.39
CA LYS A 195 18.52 -0.26 7.05
C LYS A 195 18.31 -0.60 5.57
N GLY A 196 17.90 0.37 4.76
CA GLY A 196 17.67 0.14 3.34
C GLY A 196 16.39 -0.64 3.04
N ASN A 197 16.36 -1.24 1.86
CA ASN A 197 15.20 -1.99 1.37
C ASN A 197 15.18 -3.41 1.94
N ILE A 198 14.00 -3.90 2.32
CA ILE A 198 13.77 -5.28 2.72
C ILE A 198 13.12 -6.02 1.55
N ASN A 199 13.54 -7.26 1.33
CA ASN A 199 12.88 -8.13 0.36
C ASN A 199 11.45 -8.43 0.81
N SER A 200 10.47 -8.33 -0.08
CA SER A 200 9.05 -8.45 0.27
C SER A 200 8.70 -9.79 0.96
N GLU A 201 9.46 -10.85 0.72
CA GLU A 201 9.27 -12.15 1.37
C GLU A 201 9.77 -12.17 2.82
N GLN A 202 10.69 -11.28 3.18
CA GLN A 202 11.34 -11.22 4.49
C GLN A 202 10.76 -10.12 5.40
N VAL A 203 9.83 -9.30 4.89
CA VAL A 203 9.30 -8.14 5.64
C VAL A 203 8.74 -8.57 6.99
N VAL A 204 7.79 -9.50 7.01
CA VAL A 204 7.12 -9.91 8.25
C VAL A 204 8.11 -10.48 9.26
N GLU A 205 9.00 -11.38 8.84
CA GLU A 205 10.04 -11.98 9.68
C GLU A 205 10.98 -10.91 10.28
N THR A 206 11.40 -9.93 9.46
CA THR A 206 12.24 -8.82 9.93
C THR A 206 11.51 -7.98 10.97
N LEU A 207 10.22 -7.68 10.76
CA LEU A 207 9.42 -6.85 11.66
C LEU A 207 9.03 -7.55 12.96
N GLU A 208 9.11 -8.88 13.05
CA GLU A 208 8.91 -9.59 14.31
C GLU A 208 9.87 -9.16 15.42
N GLN A 209 11.03 -8.63 15.06
CA GLN A 209 12.01 -8.10 16.01
C GLN A 209 11.69 -6.67 16.48
N GLU A 210 10.76 -5.99 15.81
CA GLU A 210 10.33 -4.63 16.12
C GLU A 210 9.09 -4.63 17.04
N HIS A 211 8.78 -3.47 17.62
CA HIS A 211 7.63 -3.33 18.51
C HIS A 211 6.48 -2.60 17.85
N VAL A 212 6.66 -1.35 17.42
CA VAL A 212 5.59 -0.46 16.97
C VAL A 212 5.89 0.13 15.60
N PHE A 213 4.90 0.06 14.71
CA PHE A 213 4.96 0.74 13.42
C PHE A 213 4.46 2.18 13.57
N LEU A 214 5.33 3.16 13.32
CA LEU A 214 4.99 4.58 13.28
C LEU A 214 4.87 5.06 11.84
N PHE A 215 3.67 5.48 11.41
CA PHE A 215 3.42 5.81 10.01
C PHE A 215 2.52 7.02 9.82
N THR A 216 3.12 8.17 9.57
CA THR A 216 2.48 9.49 9.45
C THR A 216 2.17 9.87 8.00
N THR A 217 1.81 8.89 7.15
CA THR A 217 1.51 9.13 5.72
C THR A 217 0.40 10.16 5.51
N ILE A 218 0.48 10.93 4.42
CA ILE A 218 -0.56 11.90 4.04
C ILE A 218 -1.65 11.30 3.12
N GLY A 219 -1.58 10.00 2.85
CA GLY A 219 -2.61 9.29 2.09
C GLY A 219 -2.18 7.91 1.61
N GLU A 220 -3.08 6.95 1.76
CA GLU A 220 -2.93 5.57 1.33
C GLU A 220 -4.18 5.07 0.59
N ASN A 221 -3.96 4.14 -0.34
CA ASN A 221 -5.07 3.44 -0.98
C ASN A 221 -5.48 2.18 -0.18
N TYR A 222 -4.53 1.29 0.12
CA TYR A 222 -4.72 0.12 0.98
C TYR A 222 -3.70 0.09 2.13
N SER A 223 -2.43 0.34 1.84
CA SER A 223 -1.27 0.25 2.76
C SER A 223 -0.95 -1.18 3.22
N HIS A 224 -0.42 -2.00 2.30
CA HIS A 224 0.03 -3.36 2.63
C HIS A 224 1.02 -3.39 3.80
N VAL A 225 1.84 -2.34 3.96
CA VAL A 225 2.81 -2.25 5.06
C VAL A 225 2.16 -2.20 6.44
N VAL A 226 0.94 -1.66 6.57
CA VAL A 226 0.17 -1.73 7.83
C VAL A 226 -0.23 -3.17 8.11
N HIS A 227 -0.72 -3.89 7.10
CA HIS A 227 -1.05 -5.31 7.24
C HIS A 227 0.19 -6.16 7.57
N GLU A 228 1.33 -5.89 6.94
CA GLU A 228 2.60 -6.58 7.19
C GLU A 228 3.11 -6.32 8.62
N ALA A 229 3.03 -5.09 9.11
CA ALA A 229 3.36 -4.75 10.49
C ALA A 229 2.47 -5.50 11.50
N LEU A 230 1.15 -5.46 11.30
CA LEU A 230 0.19 -6.17 12.13
C LEU A 230 0.42 -7.70 12.08
N SER A 231 0.74 -8.25 10.88
CA SER A 231 1.07 -9.67 10.71
C SER A 231 2.31 -10.09 11.51
N ALA A 232 3.25 -9.17 11.71
CA ALA A 232 4.44 -9.34 12.55
C ALA A 232 4.16 -9.10 14.06
N GLY A 233 2.89 -8.94 14.46
CA GLY A 233 2.52 -8.63 15.84
C GLY A 233 2.97 -7.23 16.29
N CYS A 234 3.11 -6.29 15.36
CA CYS A 234 3.46 -4.91 15.67
C CYS A 234 2.20 -4.03 15.64
N PRO A 235 1.71 -3.52 16.78
CA PRO A 235 0.68 -2.51 16.77
C PRO A 235 1.11 -1.29 15.98
N CYS A 236 0.14 -0.61 15.36
CA CYS A 236 0.41 0.49 14.45
C CYS A 236 -0.04 1.83 15.05
N VAL A 237 0.83 2.82 15.05
CA VAL A 237 0.50 4.23 15.36
C VAL A 237 0.54 4.97 14.03
N ILE A 238 -0.65 5.20 13.45
CA ILE A 238 -0.76 5.66 12.06
C ILE A 238 -1.65 6.90 11.94
N SER A 239 -1.49 7.62 10.82
CA SER A 239 -2.36 8.73 10.51
C SER A 239 -3.77 8.26 10.12
N ASP A 240 -4.76 9.11 10.32
CA ASP A 240 -6.14 8.96 9.86
C ASP A 240 -6.31 9.01 8.32
N GLN A 241 -5.20 9.19 7.59
CA GLN A 241 -5.15 9.24 6.12
C GLN A 241 -4.96 7.85 5.48
N THR A 242 -5.27 6.79 6.21
CA THR A 242 -5.22 5.40 5.74
C THR A 242 -6.60 4.76 5.79
N PRO A 243 -6.88 3.68 5.07
CA PRO A 243 -8.15 2.95 5.18
C PRO A 243 -8.29 2.12 6.47
N TRP A 244 -7.25 2.04 7.29
CA TRP A 244 -7.19 1.24 8.52
C TRP A 244 -7.75 2.03 9.71
N GLN A 245 -9.07 2.26 9.77
CA GLN A 245 -9.72 3.18 10.70
C GLN A 245 -10.18 2.54 12.02
N ASP A 246 -10.04 1.25 12.18
CA ASP A 246 -10.59 0.49 13.31
C ASP A 246 -9.52 -0.19 14.21
N LEU A 247 -8.26 0.28 14.13
CA LEU A 247 -7.15 -0.27 14.92
C LEU A 247 -7.40 -0.16 16.42
N ASP A 248 -7.89 0.98 16.89
CA ASP A 248 -8.20 1.21 18.31
C ASP A 248 -9.24 0.20 18.83
N LYS A 249 -10.29 -0.06 18.04
CA LYS A 249 -11.36 -1.01 18.41
C LYS A 249 -10.87 -2.46 18.52
N ASN A 250 -9.79 -2.77 17.79
CA ASN A 250 -9.22 -4.11 17.73
C ASN A 250 -7.98 -4.26 18.61
N CYS A 251 -7.66 -3.28 19.45
CA CYS A 251 -6.43 -3.24 20.25
C CYS A 251 -5.16 -3.48 19.41
N ALA A 252 -5.18 -3.08 18.13
CA ALA A 252 -4.13 -3.31 17.17
C ALA A 252 -3.30 -2.04 16.87
N GLY A 253 -3.57 -0.94 17.59
CA GLY A 253 -2.86 0.32 17.41
C GLY A 253 -3.75 1.55 17.59
N HIS A 254 -3.27 2.69 17.08
CA HIS A 254 -3.94 3.98 17.16
C HIS A 254 -4.02 4.66 15.80
N VAL A 255 -5.19 5.25 15.51
CA VAL A 255 -5.44 6.06 14.31
C VAL A 255 -5.57 7.51 14.73
N LEU A 256 -4.63 8.36 14.32
CA LEU A 256 -4.46 9.70 14.85
C LEU A 256 -4.43 10.78 13.77
N PRO A 257 -4.98 11.97 14.00
CA PRO A 257 -4.96 13.06 13.04
C PRO A 257 -3.56 13.67 12.93
N LEU A 258 -3.11 13.93 11.70
CA LEU A 258 -1.76 14.46 11.42
C LEU A 258 -1.47 15.84 12.03
N ASN A 259 -2.48 16.61 12.37
CA ASN A 259 -2.33 17.95 12.96
C ASN A 259 -2.12 17.95 14.48
N ASP A 260 -1.98 16.76 15.11
CA ASP A 260 -1.83 16.63 16.58
C ASP A 260 -0.70 15.64 16.93
N ASN A 261 0.54 16.13 16.87
CA ASN A 261 1.72 15.34 17.25
C ASN A 261 1.65 14.85 18.70
N SER A 262 1.03 15.60 19.60
CA SER A 262 0.99 15.25 21.01
C SER A 262 0.26 13.92 21.27
N ARG A 263 -0.74 13.58 20.46
CA ARG A 263 -1.41 12.28 20.54
C ARG A 263 -0.52 11.14 20.09
N PHE A 264 0.30 11.35 19.04
CA PHE A 264 1.29 10.37 18.62
C PHE A 264 2.34 10.14 19.69
N VAL A 265 2.88 11.22 20.28
CA VAL A 265 3.84 11.14 21.39
C VAL A 265 3.26 10.33 22.55
N LYS A 266 2.03 10.63 22.98
CA LYS A 266 1.36 9.89 24.06
C LYS A 266 1.19 8.40 23.74
N ALA A 267 0.83 8.06 22.51
CA ALA A 267 0.69 6.67 22.05
C ALA A 267 2.04 5.93 22.10
N ILE A 268 3.10 6.54 21.57
CA ILE A 268 4.45 5.97 21.56
C ILE A 268 4.98 5.78 22.99
N GLU A 269 4.84 6.79 23.84
CA GLU A 269 5.24 6.72 25.26
C GLU A 269 4.45 5.63 26.01
N SER A 270 3.14 5.52 25.78
CA SER A 270 2.34 4.47 26.42
C SER A 270 2.85 3.06 26.07
N TYR A 271 3.25 2.83 24.83
CA TYR A 271 3.88 1.56 24.43
C TYR A 271 5.27 1.39 25.04
N ALA A 272 6.05 2.46 25.16
CA ALA A 272 7.38 2.40 25.77
C ALA A 272 7.31 1.99 27.25
N GLU A 273 6.34 2.52 27.99
CA GLU A 273 6.15 2.27 29.42
C GLU A 273 5.46 0.92 29.74
N MET A 274 4.88 0.23 28.74
CA MET A 274 4.25 -1.06 28.97
C MET A 274 5.27 -2.13 29.43
N ALA A 275 4.86 -2.95 30.39
CA ALA A 275 5.54 -4.18 30.72
C ALA A 275 5.41 -5.20 29.56
N GLU A 276 6.38 -6.13 29.46
CA GLU A 276 6.40 -7.15 28.39
C GLU A 276 5.08 -7.93 28.29
N THR A 277 4.51 -8.33 29.41
CA THR A 277 3.26 -9.11 29.46
C THR A 277 2.05 -8.35 28.90
N ASP A 278 1.97 -7.04 29.13
CA ASP A 278 0.86 -6.23 28.60
C ASP A 278 1.08 -5.86 27.15
N PHE A 279 2.32 -5.59 26.76
CA PHE A 279 2.68 -5.40 25.37
C PHE A 279 2.43 -6.66 24.54
N GLN A 280 2.70 -7.86 25.08
CA GLN A 280 2.43 -9.13 24.39
C GLN A 280 0.94 -9.28 24.05
N LYS A 281 0.02 -8.90 24.93
CA LYS A 281 -1.43 -8.92 24.65
C LYS A 281 -1.79 -8.04 23.45
N ILE A 282 -1.19 -6.86 23.36
CA ILE A 282 -1.41 -5.95 22.23
C ILE A 282 -0.80 -6.53 20.93
N SER A 283 0.38 -7.13 21.03
CA SER A 283 1.03 -7.82 19.90
C SER A 283 0.18 -8.97 19.37
N ASP A 284 -0.38 -9.79 20.26
CA ASP A 284 -1.28 -10.89 19.92
C ASP A 284 -2.56 -10.35 19.24
N ALA A 285 -3.15 -9.29 19.77
CA ALA A 285 -4.33 -8.65 19.17
C ALA A 285 -4.04 -8.09 17.78
N ALA A 286 -2.89 -7.47 17.57
CA ALA A 286 -2.45 -6.97 16.25
C ALA A 286 -2.32 -8.12 15.23
N HIS A 287 -1.67 -9.21 15.62
CA HIS A 287 -1.51 -10.41 14.76
C HIS A 287 -2.87 -11.06 14.44
N ASP A 288 -3.74 -11.23 15.43
CA ASP A 288 -5.06 -11.80 15.23
C ASP A 288 -5.96 -10.92 14.35
N TYR A 289 -5.83 -9.61 14.47
CA TYR A 289 -6.54 -8.67 13.60
C TYR A 289 -6.08 -8.81 12.14
N ALA A 290 -4.77 -8.85 11.87
CA ALA A 290 -4.24 -9.07 10.53
C ALA A 290 -4.73 -10.41 9.94
N ARG A 291 -4.72 -11.48 10.75
CA ARG A 291 -5.20 -12.81 10.36
C ARG A 291 -6.68 -12.81 9.99
N ARG A 292 -7.51 -12.12 10.77
CA ARG A 292 -8.94 -11.96 10.48
C ARG A 292 -9.14 -11.19 9.18
N VAL A 293 -8.50 -10.04 9.01
CA VAL A 293 -8.61 -9.21 7.80
C VAL A 293 -8.20 -9.98 6.55
N SER A 294 -7.12 -10.77 6.61
CA SER A 294 -6.69 -11.57 5.45
C SER A 294 -7.71 -12.65 5.06
N ARG A 295 -8.31 -13.35 6.04
CA ARG A 295 -9.38 -14.34 5.80
C ARG A 295 -10.63 -13.71 5.22
N GLU A 296 -11.15 -12.66 5.85
CA GLU A 296 -12.34 -11.94 5.37
C GLU A 296 -12.14 -11.38 3.97
N SER A 297 -10.95 -10.82 3.68
CA SER A 297 -10.61 -10.32 2.34
C SER A 297 -10.59 -11.44 1.30
N ALA A 298 -10.09 -12.62 1.62
CA ALA A 298 -10.06 -13.76 0.73
C ALA A 298 -11.46 -14.32 0.46
N GLU A 299 -12.35 -14.32 1.44
CA GLU A 299 -13.74 -14.82 1.33
C GLU A 299 -14.62 -13.84 0.56
N THR A 300 -14.50 -12.54 0.82
CA THR A 300 -15.37 -11.49 0.25
C THR A 300 -14.81 -10.82 -0.98
N THR A 301 -13.74 -11.38 -1.57
CA THR A 301 -13.03 -10.74 -2.67
C THR A 301 -13.89 -10.45 -3.90
N GLY A 302 -13.95 -9.20 -4.32
CA GLY A 302 -14.58 -8.78 -5.57
C GLY A 302 -13.94 -9.36 -6.84
N TYR A 303 -12.72 -9.89 -6.74
CA TYR A 303 -12.03 -10.57 -7.86
C TYR A 303 -12.80 -11.79 -8.36
N ARG A 304 -13.48 -12.54 -7.50
CA ARG A 304 -14.33 -13.67 -7.94
C ARG A 304 -15.48 -13.19 -8.85
N VAL A 305 -16.14 -12.09 -8.46
CA VAL A 305 -17.21 -11.49 -9.26
C VAL A 305 -16.66 -10.96 -10.58
N LEU A 306 -15.54 -10.22 -10.51
CA LEU A 306 -14.84 -9.65 -11.66
C LEU A 306 -14.46 -10.74 -12.68
N PHE A 307 -13.73 -11.77 -12.26
CA PHE A 307 -13.29 -12.83 -13.18
C PHE A 307 -14.43 -13.71 -13.68
N ASN A 308 -15.45 -13.96 -12.88
CA ASN A 308 -16.65 -14.67 -13.36
C ASN A 308 -17.41 -13.87 -14.41
N SER A 309 -17.42 -12.53 -14.32
CA SER A 309 -18.08 -11.66 -15.31
C SER A 309 -17.41 -11.70 -16.69
N VAL A 310 -16.18 -12.20 -16.80
CA VAL A 310 -15.41 -12.29 -18.05
C VAL A 310 -15.24 -13.73 -18.55
N LYS A 311 -15.54 -14.73 -17.72
CA LYS A 311 -15.59 -16.11 -18.21
C LYS A 311 -16.71 -16.24 -19.23
N LYS A 312 -16.39 -16.65 -20.46
CA LYS A 312 -17.41 -17.14 -21.38
C LYS A 312 -18.02 -18.39 -20.75
N VAL A 313 -19.34 -18.38 -20.55
CA VAL A 313 -20.05 -19.61 -20.31
C VAL A 313 -19.68 -20.53 -21.48
N LYS A 314 -18.99 -21.62 -21.24
CA LYS A 314 -18.80 -22.66 -22.23
C LYS A 314 -20.22 -23.22 -22.47
N GLN A 315 -20.86 -22.79 -23.52
CA GLN A 315 -21.99 -23.46 -24.13
C GLN A 315 -21.49 -24.69 -24.88
#